data_34467b578b082c5e8ff3783e5f7cab0e
#
_entry.id   34467b578b082c5e8ff3783e5f7cab0e
#
_cell.length_a   1.000
_cell.length_b   1.000
_cell.length_c   1.000
_cell.angle_alpha   90.00
_cell.angle_beta   90.00
_cell.angle_gamma   90.00
#
_symmetry.space_group_name_H-M   'P 1'
#
loop_
_entity.id
_entity.type
_entity.pdbx_description
1 polymer ?
#
loop_
_entity_poly.entity_id
_entity_poly.type
_entity_poly.pdbx_seq_one_letter_code
_entity_poly.pdbx_strand_id
1 'polypeptide(L)'
;MPTESAKELFRHTLATLSYRGGKAFREAPHSFSGFRIGPDGRTAGEILAHICDVLDWGLIMAKDKHVWRESTPQTWGQDVERFFAVLRAFDDFILSDAPLQAPLDKLFQGPVADALTHIGQIAMLRRLAEAPLKAENYFRADVAVGRIG
;
A
#
# COMPACT_ATOMS: atom_id res chain seq x y z
N MET A 1 4.95 -19.88 -15.21
CA MET A 1 6.03 -18.95 -14.74
C MET A 1 5.79 -17.55 -15.32
N PRO A 2 5.78 -16.52 -14.51
CA PRO A 2 5.69 -15.16 -15.05
C PRO A 2 6.97 -14.80 -15.79
N THR A 3 6.85 -13.95 -16.82
CA THR A 3 8.02 -13.43 -17.54
C THR A 3 8.78 -12.41 -16.67
N GLU A 4 10.03 -12.15 -17.01
CA GLU A 4 10.80 -11.11 -16.36
C GLU A 4 10.13 -9.72 -16.52
N SER A 5 9.55 -9.46 -17.69
CA SER A 5 8.82 -8.21 -17.94
C SER A 5 7.60 -8.07 -17.05
N ALA A 6 6.85 -9.15 -16.81
CA ALA A 6 5.69 -9.13 -15.92
C ALA A 6 6.10 -8.88 -14.47
N LYS A 7 7.19 -9.53 -14.02
CA LYS A 7 7.73 -9.31 -12.68
C LYS A 7 8.20 -7.86 -12.51
N GLU A 8 8.89 -7.31 -13.49
CA GLU A 8 9.38 -5.95 -13.43
C GLU A 8 8.22 -4.94 -13.37
N LEU A 9 7.18 -5.14 -14.19
CA LEU A 9 5.99 -4.28 -14.14
C LEU A 9 5.31 -4.38 -12.76
N PHE A 10 5.20 -5.58 -12.21
CA PHE A 10 4.62 -5.75 -10.87
C PHE A 10 5.46 -5.05 -9.81
N ARG A 11 6.78 -5.18 -9.87
CA ARG A 11 7.69 -4.48 -8.96
C ARG A 11 7.58 -2.96 -9.11
N HIS A 12 7.42 -2.47 -10.33
CA HIS A 12 7.16 -1.05 -10.58
C HIS A 12 5.84 -0.61 -9.92
N THR A 13 4.84 -1.47 -9.96
CA THR A 13 3.56 -1.21 -9.29
C THR A 13 3.73 -1.10 -7.78
N LEU A 14 4.56 -1.94 -7.16
CA LEU A 14 4.86 -1.84 -5.72
C LEU A 14 5.59 -0.52 -5.40
N ALA A 15 6.53 -0.11 -6.26
CA ALA A 15 7.19 1.18 -6.11
C ALA A 15 6.21 2.35 -6.29
N THR A 16 5.22 2.20 -7.16
CA THR A 16 4.15 3.18 -7.34
C THR A 16 3.28 3.29 -6.09
N LEU A 17 2.93 2.16 -5.48
CA LEU A 17 2.23 2.16 -4.18
C LEU A 17 3.04 2.91 -3.13
N SER A 18 4.35 2.63 -3.06
CA SER A 18 5.24 3.32 -2.13
C SER A 18 5.23 4.83 -2.34
N TYR A 19 5.32 5.27 -3.58
CA TYR A 19 5.31 6.71 -3.90
C TYR A 19 3.98 7.36 -3.52
N ARG A 20 2.86 6.78 -3.97
CA ARG A 20 1.53 7.33 -3.72
C ARG A 20 1.17 7.27 -2.25
N GLY A 21 1.44 6.13 -1.60
CA GLY A 21 1.18 5.96 -0.17
C GLY A 21 2.07 6.87 0.67
N GLY A 22 3.36 6.94 0.35
CA GLY A 22 4.28 7.80 1.06
C GLY A 22 3.82 9.26 1.05
N LYS A 23 3.38 9.74 -0.10
CA LYS A 23 2.84 11.09 -0.23
C LYS A 23 1.58 11.28 0.62
N ALA A 24 0.68 10.29 0.62
CA ALA A 24 -0.58 10.39 1.37
C ALA A 24 -0.38 10.30 2.89
N PHE A 25 0.63 9.54 3.34
CA PHE A 25 0.80 9.22 4.76
C PHE A 25 1.78 10.15 5.49
N ARG A 26 2.82 10.63 4.81
CA ARG A 26 3.82 11.49 5.44
C ARG A 26 3.28 12.89 5.67
N GLU A 27 3.82 13.54 6.68
CA GLU A 27 3.45 14.92 7.02
C GLU A 27 1.96 15.10 7.31
N ALA A 28 1.25 14.02 7.65
CA ALA A 28 -0.13 14.12 8.09
C ALA A 28 -0.18 14.79 9.47
N PRO A 29 -1.19 15.64 9.72
CA PRO A 29 -1.34 16.26 11.04
C PRO A 29 -1.46 15.20 12.14
N HIS A 30 -1.00 15.53 13.35
CA HIS A 30 -0.98 14.61 14.48
C HIS A 30 -2.35 14.00 14.79
N SER A 31 -3.41 14.77 14.62
CA SER A 31 -4.80 14.31 14.87
C SER A 31 -5.43 13.54 13.71
N PHE A 32 -4.73 13.42 12.58
CA PHE A 32 -5.33 12.88 11.36
C PHE A 32 -5.73 11.41 11.48
N SER A 33 -5.00 10.62 12.26
CA SER A 33 -5.29 9.19 12.40
C SER A 33 -6.71 8.91 12.89
N GLY A 34 -7.28 9.80 13.69
CA GLY A 34 -8.66 9.69 14.20
C GLY A 34 -9.72 10.32 13.32
N PHE A 35 -9.34 10.95 12.22
CA PHE A 35 -10.29 11.62 11.33
C PHE A 35 -11.11 10.60 10.55
N ARG A 36 -12.43 10.87 10.45
CA ARG A 36 -13.36 10.04 9.66
C ARG A 36 -14.54 10.89 9.18
N ILE A 37 -15.21 10.39 8.14
CA ILE A 37 -16.44 11.01 7.65
C ILE A 37 -17.60 10.36 8.38
N GLY A 38 -18.15 11.05 9.36
CA GLY A 38 -19.33 10.57 10.07
C GLY A 38 -19.06 9.37 10.99
N PRO A 39 -20.08 8.96 11.76
CA PRO A 39 -19.91 7.97 12.83
C PRO A 39 -19.68 6.55 12.34
N ASP A 40 -20.12 6.21 11.13
CA ASP A 40 -20.01 4.85 10.60
C ASP A 40 -18.80 4.65 9.69
N GLY A 41 -18.05 5.73 9.41
CA GLY A 41 -16.86 5.65 8.55
C GLY A 41 -15.65 5.16 9.32
N ARG A 42 -14.73 4.49 8.58
CA ARG A 42 -13.43 4.14 9.14
C ARG A 42 -12.60 5.40 9.38
N THR A 43 -11.80 5.41 10.43
CA THR A 43 -10.81 6.46 10.63
C THR A 43 -9.66 6.29 9.64
N ALA A 44 -8.91 7.37 9.41
CA ALA A 44 -7.70 7.30 8.57
C ALA A 44 -6.73 6.23 9.09
N GLY A 45 -6.56 6.12 10.40
CA GLY A 45 -5.70 5.10 11.00
C GLY A 45 -6.19 3.68 10.74
N GLU A 46 -7.50 3.46 10.80
CA GLU A 46 -8.10 2.17 10.47
C GLU A 46 -7.89 1.81 9.00
N ILE A 47 -8.02 2.79 8.11
CA ILE A 47 -7.77 2.57 6.67
C ILE A 47 -6.30 2.24 6.42
N LEU A 48 -5.38 2.94 7.07
CA LEU A 48 -3.95 2.65 6.92
C LEU A 48 -3.60 1.23 7.40
N ALA A 49 -4.13 0.83 8.57
CA ALA A 49 -3.93 -0.53 9.07
C ALA A 49 -4.48 -1.57 8.09
N HIS A 50 -5.64 -1.30 7.50
CA HIS A 50 -6.24 -2.18 6.49
C HIS A 50 -5.36 -2.27 5.24
N ILE A 51 -4.78 -1.17 4.78
CA ILE A 51 -3.85 -1.19 3.65
C ILE A 51 -2.67 -2.12 3.95
N CYS A 52 -2.11 -2.02 5.14
CA CYS A 52 -1.01 -2.91 5.57
C CYS A 52 -1.44 -4.38 5.57
N ASP A 53 -2.64 -4.66 6.08
CA ASP A 53 -3.18 -6.02 6.12
C ASP A 53 -3.40 -6.60 4.73
N VAL A 54 -3.91 -5.79 3.80
CA VAL A 54 -4.14 -6.20 2.41
C VAL A 54 -2.83 -6.53 1.71
N LEU A 55 -1.80 -5.72 1.92
CA LEU A 55 -0.48 -5.98 1.32
C LEU A 55 0.20 -7.20 1.95
N ASP A 56 0.07 -7.38 3.26
CA ASP A 56 0.56 -8.57 3.94
C ASP A 56 -0.14 -9.83 3.41
N TRP A 57 -1.44 -9.76 3.22
CA TRP A 57 -2.22 -10.83 2.61
C TRP A 57 -1.71 -11.18 1.20
N GLY A 58 -1.43 -10.15 0.38
CA GLY A 58 -0.86 -10.36 -0.95
C GLY A 58 0.49 -11.07 -0.90
N LEU A 59 1.37 -10.66 0.02
CA LEU A 59 2.67 -11.29 0.19
C LEU A 59 2.53 -12.75 0.64
N ILE A 60 1.64 -13.02 1.58
CA ILE A 60 1.38 -14.38 2.05
C ILE A 60 0.88 -15.27 0.92
N MET A 61 -0.06 -14.79 0.11
CA MET A 61 -0.57 -15.53 -1.04
C MET A 61 0.51 -15.80 -2.09
N ALA A 62 1.42 -14.86 -2.27
CA ALA A 62 2.55 -15.02 -3.20
C ALA A 62 3.51 -16.11 -2.74
N LYS A 63 3.70 -16.25 -1.43
CA LYS A 63 4.66 -17.18 -0.83
C LYS A 63 4.12 -18.57 -0.58
N ASP A 64 2.87 -18.67 -0.16
CA ASP A 64 2.34 -19.92 0.37
C ASP A 64 0.85 -20.03 0.12
N LYS A 65 0.05 -19.82 1.14
CA LYS A 65 -1.39 -20.06 1.11
C LYS A 65 -2.17 -18.84 1.55
N HIS A 66 -3.43 -18.85 1.18
CA HIS A 66 -4.35 -17.78 1.51
C HIS A 66 -4.64 -17.75 3.02
N VAL A 67 -4.11 -16.75 3.72
CA VAL A 67 -4.40 -16.49 5.14
C VAL A 67 -4.65 -15.00 5.32
N TRP A 68 -5.85 -14.65 5.76
CA TRP A 68 -6.17 -13.27 6.11
C TRP A 68 -5.92 -13.05 7.61
N ARG A 69 -5.21 -11.97 7.92
CA ARG A 69 -4.97 -11.53 9.30
C ARG A 69 -5.40 -10.07 9.41
N GLU A 70 -6.31 -9.80 10.33
CA GLU A 70 -6.75 -8.43 10.58
C GLU A 70 -6.02 -7.90 11.82
N SER A 71 -5.36 -6.76 11.66
CA SER A 71 -4.63 -6.13 12.75
C SER A 71 -5.43 -5.00 13.37
N THR A 72 -5.13 -4.69 14.62
CA THR A 72 -5.61 -3.48 15.28
C THR A 72 -4.67 -2.33 14.89
N PRO A 73 -5.21 -1.14 14.58
CA PRO A 73 -4.36 0.01 14.29
C PRO A 73 -3.37 0.30 15.42
N GLN A 74 -2.13 0.57 15.05
CA GLN A 74 -1.08 1.02 15.96
C GLN A 74 -0.99 2.55 15.86
N THR A 75 0.12 3.16 16.29
CA THR A 75 0.31 4.57 16.02
C THR A 75 0.42 4.80 14.52
N TRP A 76 0.08 6.01 14.07
CA TRP A 76 0.19 6.35 12.64
C TRP A 76 1.60 6.07 12.11
N GLY A 77 2.63 6.53 12.81
CA GLY A 77 4.02 6.32 12.40
C GLY A 77 4.41 4.85 12.32
N GLN A 78 3.97 4.04 13.28
CA GLN A 78 4.24 2.60 13.27
C GLN A 78 3.59 1.92 12.06
N ASP A 79 2.35 2.26 11.74
CA ASP A 79 1.68 1.68 10.58
C ASP A 79 2.23 2.20 9.25
N VAL A 80 2.72 3.44 9.20
CA VAL A 80 3.47 3.94 8.04
C VAL A 80 4.75 3.13 7.82
N GLU A 81 5.50 2.87 8.87
CA GLU A 81 6.70 2.03 8.78
C GLU A 81 6.36 0.62 8.34
N ARG A 82 5.27 0.06 8.87
CA ARG A 82 4.78 -1.27 8.48
C ARG A 82 4.42 -1.31 6.99
N PHE A 83 3.79 -0.27 6.48
CA PHE A 83 3.46 -0.15 5.07
C PHE A 83 4.70 -0.30 4.18
N PHE A 84 5.75 0.46 4.48
CA PHE A 84 6.98 0.37 3.70
C PHE A 84 7.70 -0.97 3.90
N ALA A 85 7.68 -1.51 5.10
CA ALA A 85 8.31 -2.80 5.38
C ALA A 85 7.67 -3.94 4.60
N VAL A 86 6.33 -3.99 4.54
CA VAL A 86 5.64 -5.05 3.79
C VAL A 86 5.86 -4.88 2.28
N LEU A 87 5.92 -3.65 1.78
CA LEU A 87 6.22 -3.42 0.37
C LEU A 87 7.64 -3.87 0.01
N ARG A 88 8.62 -3.58 0.87
CA ARG A 88 10.00 -4.05 0.65
C ARG A 88 10.07 -5.57 0.63
N ALA A 89 9.42 -6.22 1.59
CA ALA A 89 9.39 -7.68 1.66
C ALA A 89 8.70 -8.28 0.43
N PHE A 90 7.64 -7.65 -0.04
CA PHE A 90 6.91 -8.11 -1.23
C PHE A 90 7.80 -7.95 -2.48
N ASP A 91 8.43 -6.78 -2.64
CA ASP A 91 9.33 -6.52 -3.76
C ASP A 91 10.51 -7.51 -3.78
N ASP A 92 11.14 -7.73 -2.63
CA ASP A 92 12.24 -8.70 -2.49
C ASP A 92 11.80 -10.11 -2.87
N PHE A 93 10.59 -10.50 -2.47
CA PHE A 93 10.08 -11.84 -2.81
C PHE A 93 9.85 -11.96 -4.32
N ILE A 94 9.25 -10.96 -4.97
CA ILE A 94 9.03 -10.99 -6.42
C ILE A 94 10.36 -11.02 -7.18
N LEU A 95 11.36 -10.30 -6.67
CA LEU A 95 12.70 -10.27 -7.28
C LEU A 95 13.41 -11.61 -7.15
N SER A 96 13.15 -12.37 -6.09
CA SER A 96 13.81 -13.65 -5.82
C SER A 96 13.42 -14.72 -6.86
N ASP A 97 14.15 -15.83 -6.85
CA ASP A 97 13.83 -16.98 -7.69
C ASP A 97 12.82 -17.93 -7.04
N ALA A 98 12.27 -17.56 -5.90
CA ALA A 98 11.28 -18.36 -5.21
C ALA A 98 10.02 -18.53 -6.08
N PRO A 99 9.39 -19.71 -6.09
CA PRO A 99 8.20 -19.94 -6.91
C PRO A 99 7.02 -19.13 -6.38
N LEU A 100 6.28 -18.49 -7.30
CA LEU A 100 5.06 -17.78 -6.98
C LEU A 100 3.92 -18.78 -6.78
N GLN A 101 3.23 -18.67 -5.67
CA GLN A 101 2.08 -19.53 -5.35
C GLN A 101 0.74 -18.92 -5.81
N ALA A 102 0.75 -17.70 -6.33
CA ALA A 102 -0.42 -17.04 -6.90
C ALA A 102 -0.01 -16.27 -8.16
N PRO A 103 -0.89 -16.20 -9.18
CA PRO A 103 -0.58 -15.46 -10.40
C PRO A 103 -0.46 -13.95 -10.14
N LEU A 104 0.42 -13.28 -10.88
CA LEU A 104 0.65 -11.85 -10.71
C LEU A 104 -0.61 -11.01 -11.00
N ASP A 105 -1.43 -11.43 -11.96
CA ASP A 105 -2.68 -10.72 -12.27
C ASP A 105 -3.66 -10.76 -11.10
N LYS A 106 -3.73 -11.87 -10.38
CA LYS A 106 -4.57 -11.99 -9.18
C LYS A 106 -4.02 -11.15 -8.03
N LEU A 107 -2.70 -11.14 -7.86
CA LEU A 107 -2.05 -10.29 -6.85
C LEU A 107 -2.26 -8.80 -7.16
N PHE A 108 -2.32 -8.44 -8.45
CA PHE A 108 -2.63 -7.09 -8.86
C PHE A 108 -4.09 -6.73 -8.60
N GLN A 109 -5.03 -7.54 -9.14
CA GLN A 109 -6.45 -7.18 -9.09
C GLN A 109 -7.04 -7.22 -7.67
N GLY A 110 -6.48 -8.03 -6.80
CA GLY A 110 -6.89 -8.10 -5.39
C GLY A 110 -6.09 -7.13 -4.52
N PRO A 111 -5.01 -7.60 -3.86
CA PRO A 111 -4.34 -6.77 -2.85
C PRO A 111 -3.79 -5.45 -3.38
N VAL A 112 -3.18 -5.42 -4.56
CA VAL A 112 -2.57 -4.19 -5.06
C VAL A 112 -3.62 -3.14 -5.40
N ALA A 113 -4.64 -3.51 -6.15
CA ALA A 113 -5.70 -2.59 -6.55
C ALA A 113 -6.50 -2.11 -5.33
N ASP A 114 -6.72 -2.99 -4.36
CA ASP A 114 -7.39 -2.61 -3.12
C ASP A 114 -6.57 -1.60 -2.32
N ALA A 115 -5.26 -1.83 -2.20
CA ALA A 115 -4.38 -0.87 -1.54
C ALA A 115 -4.41 0.50 -2.23
N LEU A 116 -4.37 0.55 -3.57
CA LEU A 116 -4.47 1.80 -4.33
C LEU A 116 -5.78 2.53 -4.05
N THR A 117 -6.89 1.80 -4.02
CA THR A 117 -8.21 2.34 -3.73
C THR A 117 -8.23 3.00 -2.35
N HIS A 118 -7.68 2.34 -1.34
CA HIS A 118 -7.65 2.86 0.02
C HIS A 118 -6.67 4.02 0.20
N ILE A 119 -5.56 4.04 -0.52
CA ILE A 119 -4.64 5.19 -0.54
C ILE A 119 -5.40 6.43 -1.05
N GLY A 120 -6.23 6.26 -2.09
CA GLY A 120 -7.07 7.34 -2.60
C GLY A 120 -8.08 7.84 -1.56
N GLN A 121 -8.64 6.94 -0.74
CA GLN A 121 -9.51 7.32 0.37
C GLN A 121 -8.77 8.18 1.39
N ILE A 122 -7.56 7.81 1.76
CA ILE A 122 -6.75 8.62 2.70
C ILE A 122 -6.44 9.99 2.10
N ALA A 123 -6.11 10.07 0.83
CA ALA A 123 -5.88 11.35 0.16
C ALA A 123 -7.13 12.25 0.22
N MET A 124 -8.31 11.68 0.01
CA MET A 124 -9.58 12.42 0.13
C MET A 124 -9.84 12.86 1.57
N LEU A 125 -9.61 11.97 2.54
CA LEU A 125 -9.77 12.31 3.96
C LEU A 125 -8.84 13.46 4.35
N ARG A 126 -7.62 13.51 3.83
CA ARG A 126 -6.71 14.62 4.09
C ARG A 126 -7.27 15.94 3.57
N ARG A 127 -7.90 15.92 2.39
CA ARG A 127 -8.55 17.12 1.87
C ARG A 127 -9.70 17.57 2.77
N LEU A 128 -10.52 16.62 3.22
CA LEU A 128 -11.63 16.91 4.12
C LEU A 128 -11.18 17.39 5.49
N ALA A 129 -10.02 16.93 5.94
CA ALA A 129 -9.39 17.35 7.19
C ALA A 129 -8.59 18.65 7.06
N GLU A 130 -8.70 19.34 5.93
CA GLU A 130 -8.00 20.61 5.65
C GLU A 130 -6.47 20.48 5.66
N ALA A 131 -5.97 19.30 5.29
CA ALA A 131 -4.56 19.02 5.15
C ALA A 131 -4.28 18.35 3.80
N PRO A 132 -4.65 18.97 2.66
CA PRO A 132 -4.61 18.33 1.36
C PRO A 132 -3.19 18.03 0.89
N LEU A 133 -3.07 17.00 0.06
CA LEU A 133 -1.83 16.73 -0.67
C LEU A 133 -1.65 17.77 -1.77
N LYS A 134 -0.39 18.09 -2.04
CA LYS A 134 -0.07 18.91 -3.20
C LYS A 134 -0.39 18.13 -4.48
N ALA A 135 -1.12 18.76 -5.39
CA ALA A 135 -1.41 18.16 -6.69
C ALA A 135 -0.12 17.97 -7.49
N GLU A 136 -0.03 16.87 -8.23
CA GLU A 136 1.08 16.63 -9.12
C GLU A 136 0.67 15.77 -10.31
N ASN A 137 1.48 15.80 -11.35
CA ASN A 137 1.31 14.92 -12.50
C ASN A 137 2.06 13.60 -12.23
N TYR A 138 1.33 12.57 -11.85
CA TYR A 138 1.93 11.28 -11.49
C TYR A 138 2.56 10.57 -12.70
N PHE A 139 2.19 10.92 -13.92
CA PHE A 139 2.85 10.37 -15.09
C PHE A 139 4.33 10.77 -15.14
N ARG A 140 4.65 11.97 -14.61
CA ARG A 140 6.02 12.49 -14.58
C ARG A 140 6.73 12.21 -13.25
N ALA A 141 6.08 11.55 -12.32
CA ALA A 141 6.67 11.25 -11.03
C ALA A 141 7.88 10.34 -11.18
N ASP A 142 8.89 10.56 -10.36
CA ASP A 142 10.10 9.75 -10.36
C ASP A 142 9.89 8.48 -9.53
N VAL A 143 9.29 7.48 -10.18
CA VAL A 143 9.05 6.16 -9.59
C VAL A 143 10.01 5.17 -10.23
N ALA A 144 10.75 4.43 -9.43
CA ALA A 144 11.72 3.46 -9.92
C ALA A 144 11.56 2.10 -9.25
N VAL A 145 11.70 1.03 -10.03
CA VAL A 145 11.66 -0.34 -9.52
C VAL A 145 12.68 -0.50 -8.39
N GLY A 146 12.23 -1.07 -7.28
CA GLY A 146 13.07 -1.29 -6.11
C GLY A 146 13.19 -0.10 -5.16
N ARG A 147 12.69 1.07 -5.53
CA ARG A 147 12.71 2.24 -4.65
C ARG A 147 11.44 2.23 -3.79
N ILE A 148 11.59 1.84 -2.53
CA ILE A 148 10.51 1.75 -1.56
C ILE A 148 10.94 2.45 -0.27
N GLY A 149 10.16 3.45 0.16
CA GLY A 149 10.45 4.18 1.39
C GLY A 149 10.72 5.66 1.25
#